data_b1db2784aa3ec86ddc147317b9586db0
#
_entry.id   b1db2784aa3ec86ddc147317b9586db0
#
_cell.length_a   1.000
_cell.length_b   1.000
_cell.length_c   1.000
_cell.angle_alpha   90.00
_cell.angle_beta   90.00
_cell.angle_gamma   90.00
#
_symmetry.space_group_name_H-M   'P 1'
#
loop_
_entity.id
_entity.type
_entity.pdbx_description
1 polymer ?
#
loop_
_entity_poly.entity_id
_entity_poly.type
_entity_poly.pdbx_seq_one_letter_code
_entity_poly.pdbx_strand_id
1 'polypeptide(L)'
;AYDILVNHSESVANKALSIAHNHPELKIDTEFVFQAAMLHDIGIHLTNAPSIACYGSYPYVCHGYLGSGILMEEQLPQHALVCERHTGTGISLEEIVTRKLPLPLRDMKPISLEEQLICFADLFFSKTHLEEELSITTIETKLQKFSSHSVVQFHQWCDLFL
;
A
#
# COMPACT_ATOMS: atom_id res chain seq x y z
N ALA A 1 -14.80 -9.71 6.23
CA ALA A 1 -13.45 -9.45 5.68
C ALA A 1 -13.50 -9.03 4.21
N TYR A 2 -14.16 -9.81 3.38
CA TYR A 2 -14.20 -9.56 1.93
C TYR A 2 -14.73 -8.15 1.60
N ASP A 3 -15.87 -7.77 2.13
CA ASP A 3 -16.47 -6.46 1.87
C ASP A 3 -15.58 -5.31 2.33
N ILE A 4 -14.91 -5.47 3.47
CA ILE A 4 -13.95 -4.48 4.00
C ILE A 4 -12.80 -4.28 3.01
N LEU A 5 -12.23 -5.37 2.50
CA LEU A 5 -11.11 -5.32 1.57
C LEU A 5 -11.50 -4.72 0.22
N VAL A 6 -12.66 -5.10 -0.31
CA VAL A 6 -13.16 -4.55 -1.57
C VAL A 6 -13.42 -3.06 -1.43
N ASN A 7 -14.12 -2.63 -0.40
CA ASN A 7 -14.43 -1.21 -0.17
C ASN A 7 -13.15 -0.38 0.03
N HIS A 8 -12.20 -0.89 0.80
CA HIS A 8 -10.90 -0.22 0.99
C HIS A 8 -10.15 -0.09 -0.34
N SER A 9 -10.05 -1.18 -1.09
CA SER A 9 -9.35 -1.19 -2.38
C SER A 9 -9.99 -0.27 -3.39
N GLU A 10 -11.33 -0.20 -3.44
CA GLU A 10 -12.05 0.75 -4.28
C GLU A 10 -11.74 2.20 -3.91
N SER A 11 -11.69 2.52 -2.62
CA SER A 11 -11.33 3.87 -2.16
C SER A 11 -9.92 4.25 -2.59
N VAL A 12 -8.97 3.33 -2.44
CA VAL A 12 -7.59 3.53 -2.88
C VAL A 12 -7.52 3.73 -4.40
N ALA A 13 -8.18 2.86 -5.16
CA ALA A 13 -8.23 2.94 -6.61
C ALA A 13 -8.82 4.26 -7.09
N ASN A 14 -9.95 4.67 -6.53
CA ASN A 14 -10.62 5.91 -6.91
C ASN A 14 -9.76 7.14 -6.63
N LYS A 15 -9.08 7.19 -5.47
CA LYS A 15 -8.17 8.29 -5.17
C LYS A 15 -6.98 8.31 -6.13
N ALA A 16 -6.35 7.17 -6.38
CA ALA A 16 -5.24 7.09 -7.31
C ALA A 16 -5.62 7.52 -8.72
N LEU A 17 -6.79 7.07 -9.22
CA LEU A 17 -7.30 7.47 -10.53
C LEU A 17 -7.62 8.97 -10.60
N SER A 18 -8.20 9.54 -9.55
CA SER A 18 -8.47 10.97 -9.47
C SER A 18 -7.18 11.80 -9.55
N ILE A 19 -6.15 11.37 -8.85
CA ILE A 19 -4.82 12.02 -8.92
C ILE A 19 -4.25 11.90 -10.33
N ALA A 20 -4.26 10.71 -10.92
CA ALA A 20 -3.77 10.50 -12.28
C ALA A 20 -4.50 11.38 -13.30
N HIS A 21 -5.81 11.51 -13.15
CA HIS A 21 -6.63 12.36 -14.02
C HIS A 21 -6.28 13.84 -13.90
N ASN A 22 -5.98 14.30 -12.69
CA ASN A 22 -5.61 15.70 -12.44
C ASN A 22 -4.16 16.00 -12.81
N HIS A 23 -3.33 15.00 -13.07
CA HIS A 23 -1.92 15.12 -13.43
C HIS A 23 -1.57 14.36 -14.71
N PRO A 24 -2.19 14.75 -15.86
CA PRO A 24 -1.94 14.04 -17.13
C PRO A 24 -0.48 14.09 -17.57
N GLU A 25 0.30 15.06 -17.11
CA GLU A 25 1.72 15.17 -17.39
C GLU A 25 2.55 14.01 -16.83
N LEU A 26 2.04 13.33 -15.81
CA LEU A 26 2.72 12.17 -15.20
C LEU A 26 2.59 10.90 -16.04
N LYS A 27 1.68 10.88 -17.01
CA LYS A 27 1.48 9.75 -17.94
C LYS A 27 1.28 8.42 -17.24
N ILE A 28 0.48 8.42 -16.18
CA ILE A 28 0.16 7.22 -15.39
C ILE A 28 -0.64 6.22 -16.23
N ASP A 29 -0.27 4.94 -16.17
CA ASP A 29 -1.07 3.85 -16.72
C ASP A 29 -2.29 3.61 -15.81
N THR A 30 -3.41 4.23 -16.13
CA THR A 30 -4.61 4.22 -15.30
C THR A 30 -5.27 2.85 -15.23
N GLU A 31 -5.21 2.05 -16.29
CA GLU A 31 -5.75 0.69 -16.27
C GLU A 31 -4.96 -0.19 -15.29
N PHE A 32 -3.65 -0.13 -15.36
CA PHE A 32 -2.77 -0.84 -14.43
C PHE A 32 -2.99 -0.38 -12.99
N VAL A 33 -3.08 0.93 -12.76
CA VAL A 33 -3.30 1.50 -11.41
C VAL A 33 -4.61 0.99 -10.82
N PHE A 34 -5.69 0.96 -11.60
CA PHE A 34 -6.96 0.42 -11.12
C PHE A 34 -6.82 -1.04 -10.70
N GLN A 35 -6.26 -1.88 -11.56
CA GLN A 35 -6.10 -3.30 -11.28
C GLN A 35 -5.20 -3.55 -10.07
N ALA A 36 -4.05 -2.90 -10.03
CA ALA A 36 -3.08 -3.08 -8.95
C ALA A 36 -3.61 -2.57 -7.62
N ALA A 37 -4.33 -1.45 -7.60
CA ALA A 37 -4.97 -0.94 -6.40
C ALA A 37 -6.03 -1.92 -5.87
N MET A 38 -6.83 -2.52 -6.76
CA MET A 38 -7.82 -3.51 -6.35
C MET A 38 -7.19 -4.77 -5.76
N LEU A 39 -5.97 -5.10 -6.13
CA LEU A 39 -5.28 -6.33 -5.72
C LEU A 39 -4.22 -6.13 -4.63
N HIS A 40 -3.91 -4.89 -4.23
CA HIS A 40 -2.76 -4.61 -3.37
C HIS A 40 -2.80 -5.30 -2.00
N ASP A 41 -3.98 -5.58 -1.49
CA ASP A 41 -4.20 -6.20 -0.19
C ASP A 41 -4.63 -7.68 -0.27
N ILE A 42 -4.49 -8.32 -1.43
CA ILE A 42 -5.01 -9.68 -1.65
C ILE A 42 -4.45 -10.71 -0.66
N GLY A 43 -3.28 -10.48 -0.09
CA GLY A 43 -2.65 -11.38 0.88
C GLY A 43 -3.11 -11.22 2.32
N ILE A 44 -3.94 -10.22 2.62
CA ILE A 44 -4.27 -9.87 4.01
C ILE A 44 -5.04 -10.99 4.73
N HIS A 45 -5.82 -11.80 4.00
CA HIS A 45 -6.58 -12.91 4.57
C HIS A 45 -5.67 -14.02 5.13
N LEU A 46 -4.41 -14.07 4.73
CA LEU A 46 -3.42 -15.02 5.24
C LEU A 46 -2.83 -14.57 6.58
N THR A 47 -3.14 -13.38 7.02
CA THR A 47 -2.56 -12.78 8.23
C THR A 47 -3.55 -12.75 9.39
N ASN A 48 -3.01 -12.59 10.59
CA ASN A 48 -3.80 -12.43 11.80
C ASN A 48 -4.15 -10.95 12.00
N ALA A 49 -5.35 -10.57 11.58
CA ALA A 49 -5.89 -9.22 11.70
C ALA A 49 -7.37 -9.29 12.12
N PRO A 50 -7.66 -9.63 13.39
CA PRO A 50 -9.04 -9.85 13.87
C PRO A 50 -9.94 -8.64 13.71
N SER A 51 -9.40 -7.41 13.78
CA SER A 51 -10.17 -6.17 13.64
C SER A 51 -10.85 -6.04 12.27
N ILE A 52 -10.38 -6.77 11.28
CA ILE A 52 -10.96 -6.83 9.93
C ILE A 52 -11.38 -8.26 9.56
N ALA A 53 -11.61 -9.09 10.56
CA ALA A 53 -12.08 -10.48 10.42
C ALA A 53 -11.15 -11.36 9.58
N CYS A 54 -9.83 -11.17 9.70
CA CYS A 54 -8.82 -12.03 9.11
C CYS A 54 -8.12 -12.81 10.21
N TYR A 55 -8.11 -14.13 10.08
CA TYR A 55 -7.64 -15.07 11.11
C TYR A 55 -6.57 -16.02 10.58
N GLY A 56 -5.73 -15.54 9.68
CA GLY A 56 -4.58 -16.28 9.19
C GLY A 56 -3.49 -16.43 10.24
N SER A 57 -2.45 -17.19 9.91
CA SER A 57 -1.37 -17.52 10.86
C SER A 57 -0.18 -16.58 10.79
N TYR A 58 -0.04 -15.80 9.71
CA TYR A 58 1.11 -14.91 9.51
C TYR A 58 0.93 -13.56 10.21
N PRO A 59 2.03 -12.91 10.64
CA PRO A 59 1.97 -11.53 11.12
C PRO A 59 1.42 -10.57 10.05
N TYR A 60 0.70 -9.54 10.47
CA TYR A 60 0.08 -8.56 9.55
C TYR A 60 1.08 -7.92 8.59
N VAL A 61 2.31 -7.65 9.05
CA VAL A 61 3.36 -7.03 8.21
C VAL A 61 3.70 -7.87 6.97
N CYS A 62 3.37 -9.15 6.97
CA CYS A 62 3.62 -10.05 5.83
C CYS A 62 2.59 -9.95 4.70
N HIS A 63 1.50 -9.21 4.87
CA HIS A 63 0.39 -9.25 3.90
C HIS A 63 0.81 -8.86 2.47
N GLY A 64 1.65 -7.84 2.32
CA GLY A 64 2.14 -7.44 1.00
C GLY A 64 3.00 -8.50 0.34
N TYR A 65 3.94 -9.05 1.07
CA TYR A 65 4.80 -10.13 0.59
C TYR A 65 4.00 -11.39 0.22
N LEU A 66 3.07 -11.79 1.08
CA LEU A 66 2.22 -12.96 0.81
C LEU A 66 1.32 -12.76 -0.40
N GLY A 67 0.73 -11.57 -0.53
CA GLY A 67 -0.08 -11.22 -1.68
C GLY A 67 0.72 -11.18 -2.97
N SER A 68 1.96 -10.70 -2.91
CA SER A 68 2.89 -10.74 -4.04
C SER A 68 3.09 -12.17 -4.55
N GLY A 69 3.25 -13.13 -3.64
CA GLY A 69 3.36 -14.56 -3.99
C GLY A 69 2.14 -15.06 -4.76
N ILE A 70 0.94 -14.72 -4.31
CA ILE A 70 -0.31 -15.08 -5.00
C ILE A 70 -0.33 -14.49 -6.42
N LEU A 71 0.02 -13.22 -6.56
CA LEU A 71 -0.01 -12.53 -7.85
C LEU A 71 1.07 -13.03 -8.81
N MET A 72 2.22 -13.45 -8.31
CA MET A 72 3.24 -14.10 -9.12
C MET A 72 2.75 -15.43 -9.68
N GLU A 73 2.05 -16.24 -8.90
CA GLU A 73 1.44 -17.48 -9.35
C GLU A 73 0.37 -17.26 -10.43
N GLU A 74 -0.34 -16.13 -10.34
CA GLU A 74 -1.33 -15.71 -11.34
C GLU A 74 -0.71 -15.03 -12.57
N GLN A 75 0.61 -15.01 -12.69
CA GLN A 75 1.34 -14.39 -13.79
C GLN A 75 1.10 -12.88 -13.91
N LEU A 76 1.02 -12.20 -12.77
CA LEU A 76 0.85 -10.74 -12.66
C LEU A 76 2.05 -10.11 -11.93
N PRO A 77 3.27 -10.16 -12.52
CA PRO A 77 4.48 -9.76 -11.81
C PRO A 77 4.55 -8.28 -11.46
N GLN A 78 3.99 -7.40 -12.28
CA GLN A 78 3.98 -5.96 -12.00
C GLN A 78 2.99 -5.61 -10.89
N HIS A 79 1.84 -6.28 -10.86
CA HIS A 79 0.86 -6.15 -9.77
C HIS A 79 1.44 -6.71 -8.47
N ALA A 80 2.22 -7.79 -8.55
CA ALA A 80 2.92 -8.36 -7.42
C ALA A 80 3.90 -7.37 -6.77
N LEU A 81 4.61 -6.56 -7.56
CA LEU A 81 5.50 -5.52 -7.05
C LEU A 81 4.74 -4.43 -6.27
N VAL A 82 3.59 -4.01 -6.77
CA VAL A 82 2.73 -3.07 -6.04
C VAL A 82 2.32 -3.65 -4.69
N CYS A 83 1.86 -4.90 -4.70
CA CYS A 83 1.44 -5.60 -3.50
C CYS A 83 2.56 -5.69 -2.47
N GLU A 84 3.76 -6.12 -2.87
CA GLU A 84 4.91 -6.27 -1.99
C GLU A 84 5.39 -4.95 -1.39
N ARG A 85 5.26 -3.83 -2.13
CA ARG A 85 5.92 -2.55 -1.83
C ARG A 85 5.00 -1.46 -1.28
N HIS A 86 3.75 -1.79 -0.93
CA HIS A 86 2.77 -0.75 -0.58
C HIS A 86 2.67 -0.43 0.91
N THR A 87 3.24 -1.24 1.80
CA THR A 87 3.07 -1.06 3.25
C THR A 87 3.72 0.25 3.74
N GLY A 88 2.92 1.12 4.35
CA GLY A 88 3.38 2.44 4.77
C GLY A 88 3.88 3.27 3.59
N THR A 89 5.14 3.68 3.62
CA THR A 89 5.86 4.30 2.48
C THR A 89 6.84 3.33 1.82
N GLY A 90 6.66 2.04 2.05
CA GLY A 90 7.60 0.98 1.71
C GLY A 90 8.49 0.61 2.90
N ILE A 91 9.08 -0.56 2.85
CA ILE A 91 9.93 -1.09 3.92
C ILE A 91 11.33 -1.33 3.35
N SER A 92 12.34 -0.71 3.96
CA SER A 92 13.73 -0.88 3.52
C SER A 92 14.35 -2.15 4.10
N LEU A 93 15.41 -2.65 3.46
CA LEU A 93 16.23 -3.74 3.99
C LEU A 93 16.77 -3.38 5.38
N GLU A 94 17.25 -2.15 5.58
CA GLU A 94 17.74 -1.68 6.87
C GLU A 94 16.67 -1.81 7.96
N GLU A 95 15.43 -1.40 7.65
CA GLU A 95 14.30 -1.50 8.56
C GLU A 95 13.98 -2.96 8.90
N ILE A 96 14.00 -3.84 7.90
CA ILE A 96 13.75 -5.28 8.10
C ILE A 96 14.78 -5.87 9.07
N VAL A 97 16.07 -5.55 8.87
CA VAL A 97 17.15 -6.04 9.72
C VAL A 97 17.09 -5.45 11.12
N THR A 98 16.96 -4.13 11.22
CA THR A 98 16.97 -3.41 12.51
C THR A 98 15.79 -3.80 13.40
N ARG A 99 14.60 -3.92 12.81
CA ARG A 99 13.37 -4.27 13.52
C ARG A 99 13.09 -5.77 13.56
N LYS A 100 13.97 -6.58 12.96
CA LYS A 100 13.82 -8.05 12.89
C LYS A 100 12.46 -8.47 12.34
N LEU A 101 12.04 -7.84 11.25
CA LEU A 101 10.76 -8.14 10.62
C LEU A 101 10.81 -9.51 9.91
N PRO A 102 9.72 -10.29 9.95
CA PRO A 102 9.65 -11.60 9.31
C PRO A 102 9.42 -11.48 7.80
N LEU A 103 10.31 -10.80 7.11
CA LEU A 103 10.24 -10.50 5.68
C LEU A 103 11.53 -10.93 4.98
N PRO A 104 11.49 -11.19 3.67
CA PRO A 104 12.71 -11.41 2.90
C PRO A 104 13.70 -10.25 3.03
N LEU A 105 15.00 -10.55 3.03
CA LEU A 105 16.06 -9.56 3.21
C LEU A 105 16.32 -8.81 1.90
N ARG A 106 15.45 -7.88 1.57
CA ARG A 106 15.57 -6.99 0.41
C ARG A 106 14.74 -5.73 0.61
N ASP A 107 15.03 -4.68 -0.16
CA ASP A 107 14.20 -3.49 -0.16
C ASP A 107 12.81 -3.79 -0.75
N MET A 108 11.77 -3.31 -0.07
CA MET A 108 10.37 -3.40 -0.48
C MET A 108 9.77 -2.00 -0.51
N LYS A 109 10.37 -1.12 -1.33
CA LYS A 109 9.93 0.26 -1.51
C LYS A 109 9.38 0.45 -2.92
N PRO A 110 8.31 1.26 -3.10
CA PRO A 110 7.76 1.52 -4.42
C PRO A 110 8.78 2.24 -5.31
N ILE A 111 8.92 1.78 -6.56
CA ILE A 111 9.90 2.31 -7.51
C ILE A 111 9.20 3.03 -8.66
N SER A 112 8.29 2.35 -9.38
CA SER A 112 7.58 3.00 -10.48
C SER A 112 6.64 4.09 -9.97
N LEU A 113 6.26 5.00 -10.86
CA LEU A 113 5.35 6.08 -10.51
C LEU A 113 3.98 5.53 -10.09
N GLU A 114 3.51 4.48 -10.75
CA GLU A 114 2.26 3.80 -10.42
C GLU A 114 2.34 3.11 -9.05
N GLU A 115 3.45 2.45 -8.74
CA GLU A 115 3.67 1.87 -7.40
C GLU A 115 3.63 2.95 -6.32
N GLN A 116 4.31 4.07 -6.54
CA GLN A 116 4.34 5.20 -5.60
C GLN A 116 2.96 5.80 -5.42
N LEU A 117 2.22 5.98 -6.51
CA LEU A 117 0.87 6.55 -6.46
C LEU A 117 -0.08 5.69 -5.64
N ILE A 118 -0.08 4.38 -5.84
CA ILE A 118 -0.94 3.46 -5.08
C ILE A 118 -0.54 3.44 -3.61
N CYS A 119 0.75 3.38 -3.32
CA CYS A 119 1.28 3.44 -1.96
C CYS A 119 0.85 4.74 -1.26
N PHE A 120 0.93 5.87 -1.95
CA PHE A 120 0.47 7.17 -1.46
C PHE A 120 -1.03 7.18 -1.20
N ALA A 121 -1.83 6.74 -2.16
CA ALA A 121 -3.30 6.73 -2.05
C ALA A 121 -3.77 5.85 -0.88
N ASP A 122 -3.12 4.71 -0.66
CA ASP A 122 -3.44 3.79 0.43
C ASP A 122 -3.32 4.44 1.81
N LEU A 123 -2.39 5.39 1.99
CA LEU A 123 -2.18 6.09 3.26
C LEU A 123 -3.41 6.89 3.72
N PHE A 124 -4.29 7.25 2.81
CA PHE A 124 -5.47 8.07 3.12
C PHE A 124 -6.66 7.27 3.65
N PHE A 125 -6.58 5.94 3.68
CA PHE A 125 -7.73 5.10 4.02
C PHE A 125 -7.36 4.06 5.08
N SER A 126 -8.24 3.93 6.08
CA SER A 126 -8.14 2.92 7.12
C SER A 126 -9.16 1.81 6.86
N LYS A 127 -8.78 0.56 7.10
CA LYS A 127 -9.69 -0.59 6.97
C LYS A 127 -10.72 -0.66 8.10
N THR A 128 -10.51 0.08 9.18
CA THR A 128 -11.42 0.12 10.33
C THR A 128 -12.39 1.31 10.30
N HIS A 129 -12.14 2.29 9.43
CA HIS A 129 -12.96 3.50 9.25
C HIS A 129 -13.10 3.78 7.77
N LEU A 130 -13.80 2.90 7.06
CA LEU A 130 -13.84 2.85 5.58
C LEU A 130 -14.41 4.10 4.90
N GLU A 131 -15.27 4.85 5.58
CA GLU A 131 -15.95 6.01 5.00
C GLU A 131 -15.17 7.32 5.16
N GLU A 132 -14.05 7.30 5.86
CA GLU A 132 -13.27 8.50 6.15
C GLU A 132 -11.96 8.52 5.39
N GLU A 133 -11.75 9.58 4.60
CA GLU A 133 -10.45 9.90 4.08
C GLU A 133 -9.65 10.64 5.15
N LEU A 134 -8.47 10.11 5.50
CA LEU A 134 -7.63 10.70 6.54
C LEU A 134 -7.04 12.04 6.07
N SER A 135 -6.91 12.99 7.00
CA SER A 135 -6.23 14.25 6.74
C SER A 135 -4.72 14.04 6.64
N ILE A 136 -4.05 14.96 5.94
CA ILE A 136 -2.58 14.97 5.84
C ILE A 136 -1.94 14.95 7.23
N THR A 137 -2.44 15.79 8.16
CA THR A 137 -1.93 15.85 9.53
C THR A 137 -2.05 14.50 10.25
N THR A 138 -3.16 13.80 10.08
CA THR A 138 -3.35 12.48 10.67
C THR A 138 -2.36 11.47 10.11
N ILE A 139 -2.13 11.48 8.80
CA ILE A 139 -1.17 10.60 8.13
C ILE A 139 0.24 10.89 8.62
N GLU A 140 0.64 12.17 8.70
CA GLU A 140 1.94 12.57 9.23
C GLU A 140 2.16 12.04 10.66
N THR A 141 1.17 12.17 11.52
CA THR A 141 1.23 11.69 12.90
C THR A 141 1.42 10.18 12.97
N LYS A 142 0.70 9.44 12.12
CA LYS A 142 0.85 7.98 12.05
C LYS A 142 2.23 7.57 11.55
N LEU A 143 2.72 8.20 10.49
CA LEU A 143 4.01 7.88 9.89
C LEU A 143 5.17 8.24 10.83
N GLN A 144 5.07 9.32 11.60
CA GLN A 144 6.09 9.74 12.55
C GLN A 144 6.38 8.66 13.59
N LYS A 145 5.39 7.84 13.94
CA LYS A 145 5.55 6.72 14.88
C LYS A 145 6.45 5.62 14.32
N PHE A 146 6.58 5.51 13.00
CA PHE A 146 7.42 4.51 12.35
C PHE A 146 8.83 5.06 12.06
N SER A 147 8.93 6.18 11.34
CA SER A 147 10.22 6.82 11.08
C SER A 147 10.03 8.24 10.52
N SER A 148 11.05 9.09 10.73
CA SER A 148 11.09 10.42 10.11
C SER A 148 11.24 10.34 8.59
N HIS A 149 11.88 9.29 8.07
CA HIS A 149 12.02 9.06 6.63
C HIS A 149 10.66 8.86 5.94
N SER A 150 9.74 8.18 6.60
CA SER A 150 8.39 7.98 6.08
C SER A 150 7.63 9.30 5.92
N VAL A 151 7.79 10.22 6.86
CA VAL A 151 7.17 11.55 6.79
C VAL A 151 7.77 12.35 5.63
N VAL A 152 9.08 12.34 5.46
CA VAL A 152 9.77 13.01 4.35
C VAL A 152 9.28 12.47 3.01
N GLN A 153 9.20 11.15 2.86
CA GLN A 153 8.69 10.53 1.64
C GLN A 153 7.24 10.93 1.37
N PHE A 154 6.41 10.96 2.40
CA PHE A 154 5.01 11.37 2.26
C PHE A 154 4.91 12.82 1.77
N HIS A 155 5.70 13.73 2.31
CA HIS A 155 5.72 15.13 1.86
C HIS A 155 6.17 15.26 0.40
N GLN A 156 7.17 14.49 -0.02
CA GLN A 156 7.60 14.46 -1.42
C GLN A 156 6.46 14.00 -2.33
N TRP A 157 5.70 13.01 -1.92
CA TRP A 157 4.53 12.55 -2.67
C TRP A 157 3.38 13.58 -2.65
N CYS A 158 3.18 14.30 -1.56
CA CYS A 158 2.22 15.41 -1.55
C CYS A 158 2.58 16.45 -2.61
N ASP A 159 3.86 16.81 -2.71
CA ASP A 159 4.34 17.78 -3.71
C ASP A 159 4.18 17.23 -5.14
N LEU A 160 4.33 15.93 -5.34
CA LEU A 160 4.23 15.29 -6.66
C LEU A 160 2.79 15.07 -7.10
N PHE A 161 1.91 14.63 -6.20
CA PHE A 161 0.58 14.11 -6.53
C PHE A 161 -0.58 15.06 -6.16
N LEU A 162 -0.37 16.01 -5.31
CA LEU A 162 -1.38 16.98 -4.89
C LEU A 162 -1.04 18.38 -5.37
#